data_9056d6be16a8d27875134583c64532cf
#
_entry.id   9056d6be16a8d27875134583c64532cf
#
_cell.length_a   1.000
_cell.length_b   1.000
_cell.length_c   1.000
_cell.angle_alpha   90.00
_cell.angle_beta   90.00
_cell.angle_gamma   90.00
#
_symmetry.space_group_name_H-M   'P 1'
#
loop_
_entity.id
_entity.type
_entity.pdbx_description
1 polymer ?
#
loop_
_entity_poly.entity_id
_entity_poly.type
_entity_poly.pdbx_seq_one_letter_code
_entity_poly.pdbx_strand_id
1 'polypeptide(L)'
;NLIFIDASNCINRMRGKIRTSNEWPMVAFVRLYLTELLPNDIEKILYMDCDTIICDDICDLWNEDITEYNVAGVLDCMDDNYKEKIGLGIGHPYINSGVLLFNLNKLRDINIEKEFVDLVNKRGSCFKYPDQDVINVVMRDSIKVLPMKYNVVSQCLGFKYEEYVIYRNSSNYY
;
A
#
# COMPACT_ATOMS: atom_id res chain seq x y z
N ASN A 1 15.29 16.27 10.54
CA ASN A 1 15.62 15.45 11.72
C ASN A 1 15.39 13.98 11.37
N LEU A 2 16.28 13.09 11.82
CA LEU A 2 16.11 11.64 11.70
C LEU A 2 15.59 11.10 13.05
N ILE A 3 14.52 10.32 12.99
CA ILE A 3 13.92 9.69 14.19
C ILE A 3 13.87 8.19 13.93
N PHE A 4 14.38 7.40 14.87
CA PHE A 4 14.27 5.93 14.83
C PHE A 4 13.07 5.50 15.69
N ILE A 5 12.21 4.67 15.12
CA ILE A 5 11.04 4.14 15.79
C ILE A 5 11.21 2.63 15.95
N ASP A 6 11.17 2.14 17.19
CA ASP A 6 11.21 0.70 17.46
C ASP A 6 9.84 0.06 17.23
N ALA A 7 9.74 -0.78 16.22
CA ALA A 7 8.53 -1.52 15.88
C ALA A 7 8.49 -2.95 16.45
N SER A 8 9.43 -3.33 17.32
CA SER A 8 9.56 -4.70 17.84
C SER A 8 8.29 -5.20 18.50
N ASN A 9 7.59 -4.35 19.26
CA ASN A 9 6.33 -4.70 19.93
C ASN A 9 5.23 -5.02 18.93
N CYS A 10 5.09 -4.22 17.86
CA CYS A 10 4.13 -4.47 16.78
C CYS A 10 4.41 -5.79 16.08
N ILE A 11 5.67 -6.04 15.73
CA ILE A 11 6.11 -7.28 15.08
C ILE A 11 5.81 -8.51 15.94
N ASN A 12 6.12 -8.45 17.23
CA ASN A 12 5.87 -9.58 18.14
C ASN A 12 4.37 -9.85 18.31
N ARG A 13 3.56 -8.80 18.38
CA ARG A 13 2.10 -8.91 18.46
C ARG A 13 1.51 -9.50 17.19
N MET A 14 1.99 -9.08 16.00
CA MET A 14 1.58 -9.64 14.71
C MET A 14 1.85 -11.14 14.64
N ARG A 15 3.05 -11.59 15.02
CA ARG A 15 3.42 -13.01 15.03
C ARG A 15 2.45 -13.87 15.82
N GLY A 16 1.88 -13.33 16.89
CA GLY A 16 0.89 -14.03 17.72
C GLY A 16 -0.51 -14.09 17.12
N LYS A 17 -0.84 -13.19 16.20
CA LYS A 17 -2.20 -13.05 15.62
C LYS A 17 -2.33 -13.62 14.21
N ILE A 18 -1.26 -13.57 13.41
CA ILE A 18 -1.26 -14.05 12.04
C ILE A 18 -1.01 -15.54 11.98
N ARG A 19 -1.96 -16.27 11.39
CA ARG A 19 -1.93 -17.73 11.20
C ARG A 19 -1.73 -18.03 9.72
N THR A 20 -0.51 -17.88 9.24
CA THR A 20 -0.17 -18.24 7.86
C THR A 20 0.98 -19.25 7.85
N SER A 21 0.96 -20.17 6.90
CA SER A 21 2.06 -21.08 6.62
C SER A 21 3.16 -20.44 5.77
N ASN A 22 2.93 -19.23 5.26
CA ASN A 22 3.89 -18.52 4.44
C ASN A 22 4.93 -17.81 5.30
N GLU A 23 6.19 -18.03 5.00
CA GLU A 23 7.31 -17.34 5.65
C GLU A 23 7.47 -15.92 5.09
N TRP A 24 6.55 -15.03 5.45
CA TRP A 24 6.66 -13.63 5.07
C TRP A 24 7.50 -12.85 6.08
N PRO A 25 8.33 -11.92 5.61
CA PRO A 25 9.04 -11.03 6.52
C PRO A 25 8.03 -10.14 7.25
N MET A 26 7.86 -10.38 8.56
CA MET A 26 6.91 -9.61 9.39
C MET A 26 7.16 -8.10 9.33
N VAL A 27 8.38 -7.69 9.03
CA VAL A 27 8.73 -6.27 8.87
C VAL A 27 7.95 -5.58 7.73
N ALA A 28 7.58 -6.31 6.68
CA ALA A 28 6.78 -5.75 5.59
C ALA A 28 5.40 -5.24 6.06
N PHE A 29 4.86 -5.85 7.11
CA PHE A 29 3.57 -5.45 7.67
C PHE A 29 3.63 -4.25 8.62
N VAL A 30 4.82 -3.78 9.00
CA VAL A 30 4.98 -2.65 9.93
C VAL A 30 4.27 -1.39 9.39
N ARG A 31 4.25 -1.20 8.07
CA ARG A 31 3.53 -0.09 7.42
C ARG A 31 2.02 -0.09 7.68
N LEU A 32 1.43 -1.20 8.12
CA LEU A 32 0.01 -1.29 8.49
C LEU A 32 -0.26 -0.84 9.94
N TYR A 33 0.79 -0.61 10.73
CA TYR A 33 0.72 -0.18 12.13
C TYR A 33 1.16 1.29 12.32
N LEU A 34 1.23 2.06 11.26
CA LEU A 34 1.68 3.46 11.30
C LEU A 34 0.84 4.33 12.24
N THR A 35 -0.45 4.06 12.35
CA THR A 35 -1.35 4.78 13.26
C THR A 35 -1.05 4.54 14.73
N GLU A 36 -0.41 3.43 15.06
CA GLU A 36 0.04 3.11 16.42
C GLU A 36 1.47 3.58 16.68
N LEU A 37 2.33 3.46 15.68
CA LEU A 37 3.75 3.78 15.80
C LEU A 37 4.03 5.28 15.79
N LEU A 38 3.14 6.07 15.18
CA LEU A 38 3.33 7.49 15.00
C LEU A 38 2.48 8.32 15.97
N PRO A 39 3.00 9.47 16.46
CA PRO A 39 2.24 10.40 17.29
C PRO A 39 0.90 10.80 16.68
N ASN A 40 -0.08 11.09 17.54
CA ASN A 40 -1.44 11.40 17.09
C ASN A 40 -1.57 12.75 16.37
N ASP A 41 -0.63 13.64 16.53
CA ASP A 41 -0.55 14.93 15.83
C ASP A 41 -0.02 14.83 14.39
N ILE A 42 0.49 13.66 13.99
CA ILE A 42 0.85 13.40 12.60
C ILE A 42 -0.40 12.92 11.85
N GLU A 43 -0.91 13.76 10.95
CA GLU A 43 -2.16 13.51 10.23
C GLU A 43 -1.94 12.79 8.89
N LYS A 44 -0.79 13.01 8.26
CA LYS A 44 -0.45 12.50 6.92
C LYS A 44 1.02 12.09 6.88
N ILE A 45 1.33 11.04 6.15
CA ILE A 45 2.71 10.63 5.90
C ILE A 45 2.92 10.23 4.44
N LEU A 46 4.15 10.41 3.97
CA LEU A 46 4.67 9.78 2.78
C LEU A 46 5.52 8.59 3.21
N TYR A 47 5.04 7.39 2.91
CA TYR A 47 5.79 6.16 3.07
C TYR A 47 6.59 5.87 1.80
N MET A 48 7.84 5.45 1.96
CA MET A 48 8.69 5.02 0.84
C MET A 48 9.50 3.80 1.25
N ASP A 49 9.60 2.82 0.36
CA ASP A 49 10.49 1.68 0.54
C ASP A 49 11.96 2.12 0.47
N CYS A 50 12.85 1.45 1.19
CA CYS A 50 14.26 1.84 1.31
C CYS A 50 15.08 1.61 0.02
N ASP A 51 14.53 0.91 -0.97
CA ASP A 51 15.10 0.68 -2.30
C ASP A 51 14.57 1.67 -3.36
N THR A 52 13.95 2.77 -2.92
CA THR A 52 13.44 3.84 -3.77
C THR A 52 14.51 4.89 -4.05
N ILE A 53 14.58 5.39 -5.29
CA ILE A 53 15.46 6.50 -5.70
C ILE A 53 14.58 7.71 -6.03
N ILE A 54 14.82 8.80 -5.32
CA ILE A 54 14.15 10.10 -5.59
C ILE A 54 14.93 10.83 -6.67
N CYS A 55 14.27 11.09 -7.81
CA CYS A 55 14.88 11.72 -8.98
C CYS A 55 14.46 13.18 -9.18
N ASP A 56 13.44 13.65 -8.44
CA ASP A 56 12.89 15.00 -8.59
C ASP A 56 12.30 15.48 -7.25
N ASP A 57 11.79 16.72 -7.21
CA ASP A 57 11.12 17.28 -6.04
C ASP A 57 9.86 16.50 -5.68
N ILE A 58 9.75 16.13 -4.42
CA ILE A 58 8.60 15.39 -3.88
C ILE A 58 7.47 16.29 -3.36
N CYS A 59 7.61 17.60 -3.45
CA CYS A 59 6.63 18.55 -2.92
C CYS A 59 5.26 18.40 -3.59
N ASP A 60 5.22 18.17 -4.91
CA ASP A 60 3.96 17.95 -5.62
C ASP A 60 3.25 16.68 -5.11
N LEU A 61 4.01 15.60 -4.91
CA LEU A 61 3.47 14.37 -4.32
C LEU A 61 2.95 14.62 -2.91
N TRP A 62 3.73 15.30 -2.07
CA TRP A 62 3.33 15.63 -0.70
C TRP A 62 2.05 16.46 -0.67
N ASN A 63 1.86 17.39 -1.62
CA ASN A 63 0.73 18.31 -1.68
C ASN A 63 -0.52 17.67 -2.32
N GLU A 64 -0.45 16.43 -2.80
CA GLU A 64 -1.66 15.73 -3.27
C GLU A 64 -2.73 15.71 -2.18
N ASP A 65 -3.94 16.13 -2.53
CA ASP A 65 -5.08 16.09 -1.62
C ASP A 65 -5.59 14.66 -1.46
N ILE A 66 -5.49 14.13 -0.25
CA ILE A 66 -5.99 12.81 0.13
C ILE A 66 -7.03 12.88 1.25
N THR A 67 -7.66 14.03 1.43
CA THR A 67 -8.62 14.25 2.53
C THR A 67 -9.75 13.22 2.53
N GLU A 68 -10.24 12.84 1.35
CA GLU A 68 -11.32 11.86 1.19
C GLU A 68 -10.84 10.40 1.10
N TYR A 69 -9.52 10.16 1.09
CA TYR A 69 -8.94 8.85 0.88
C TYR A 69 -8.15 8.36 2.10
N ASN A 70 -8.12 7.05 2.30
CA ASN A 70 -7.28 6.41 3.32
C ASN A 70 -5.82 6.35 2.88
N VAL A 71 -5.62 6.12 1.59
CA VAL A 71 -4.29 5.96 0.99
C VAL A 71 -4.29 6.44 -0.45
N ALA A 72 -3.14 6.95 -0.91
CA ALA A 72 -2.90 7.22 -2.32
C ALA A 72 -1.62 6.52 -2.77
N GLY A 73 -1.63 5.98 -3.99
CA GLY A 73 -0.49 5.28 -4.59
C GLY A 73 -0.64 5.13 -6.09
N VAL A 74 0.45 4.75 -6.75
CA VAL A 74 0.47 4.52 -8.19
C VAL A 74 0.00 3.10 -8.51
N LEU A 75 -0.75 2.92 -9.60
CA LEU A 75 -1.21 1.59 -10.04
C LEU A 75 -0.03 0.64 -10.25
N ASP A 76 -0.24 -0.60 -9.84
CA ASP A 76 0.62 -1.73 -10.19
C ASP A 76 -0.05 -2.60 -11.25
N CYS A 77 0.77 -3.29 -12.05
CA CYS A 77 0.30 -4.20 -13.10
C CYS A 77 -0.19 -5.51 -12.50
N MET A 78 -1.46 -5.56 -12.15
CA MET A 78 -2.07 -6.75 -11.58
C MET A 78 -3.26 -7.21 -12.41
N ASP A 79 -3.26 -8.48 -12.81
CA ASP A 79 -4.34 -9.07 -13.58
C ASP A 79 -5.63 -9.27 -12.76
N ASP A 80 -6.77 -9.24 -13.43
CA ASP A 80 -8.06 -9.30 -12.77
C ASP A 80 -8.33 -10.65 -12.08
N ASN A 81 -7.79 -11.77 -12.61
CA ASN A 81 -7.94 -13.07 -11.96
C ASN A 81 -7.23 -13.09 -10.59
N TYR A 82 -6.06 -12.42 -10.51
CA TYR A 82 -5.37 -12.29 -9.24
C TYR A 82 -6.14 -11.39 -8.27
N LYS A 83 -6.67 -10.25 -8.73
CA LYS A 83 -7.51 -9.35 -7.92
C LYS A 83 -8.73 -10.08 -7.33
N GLU A 84 -9.42 -10.91 -8.13
CA GLU A 84 -10.52 -11.73 -7.64
C GLU A 84 -10.07 -12.76 -6.60
N LYS A 85 -8.93 -13.43 -6.86
CA LYS A 85 -8.38 -14.45 -5.98
C LYS A 85 -8.08 -13.90 -4.58
N ILE A 86 -7.53 -12.71 -4.48
CA ILE A 86 -7.24 -12.05 -3.19
C ILE A 86 -8.49 -11.41 -2.55
N GLY A 87 -9.58 -11.28 -3.31
CA GLY A 87 -10.85 -10.72 -2.84
C GLY A 87 -10.98 -9.21 -3.03
N LEU A 88 -10.15 -8.62 -3.90
CA LEU A 88 -10.26 -7.21 -4.25
C LEU A 88 -11.47 -6.95 -5.17
N GLY A 89 -11.71 -7.84 -6.13
CA GLY A 89 -12.74 -7.69 -7.15
C GLY A 89 -12.26 -6.95 -8.40
N ILE A 90 -12.93 -7.24 -9.53
CA ILE A 90 -12.69 -6.59 -10.82
C ILE A 90 -13.13 -5.13 -10.74
N GLY A 91 -12.37 -4.22 -11.35
CA GLY A 91 -12.68 -2.79 -11.41
C GLY A 91 -12.13 -1.96 -10.25
N HIS A 92 -11.67 -2.58 -9.16
CA HIS A 92 -10.95 -1.85 -8.13
C HIS A 92 -9.49 -1.58 -8.56
N PRO A 93 -8.93 -0.40 -8.22
CA PRO A 93 -7.53 -0.15 -8.44
C PRO A 93 -6.69 -1.10 -7.58
N TYR A 94 -5.51 -1.45 -8.10
CA TYR A 94 -4.48 -2.14 -7.33
C TYR A 94 -3.22 -1.29 -7.38
N ILE A 95 -2.87 -0.68 -6.25
CA ILE A 95 -1.73 0.23 -6.15
C ILE A 95 -0.48 -0.49 -5.64
N ASN A 96 0.68 -0.05 -6.11
CA ASN A 96 1.97 -0.50 -5.59
C ASN A 96 2.21 0.06 -4.19
N SER A 97 2.80 -0.74 -3.30
CA SER A 97 3.01 -0.37 -1.90
C SER A 97 4.35 0.32 -1.61
N GLY A 98 5.21 0.50 -2.62
CA GLY A 98 6.56 1.06 -2.44
C GLY A 98 6.59 2.56 -2.19
N VAL A 99 5.60 3.33 -2.69
CA VAL A 99 5.44 4.77 -2.44
C VAL A 99 3.96 5.05 -2.19
N LEU A 100 3.63 5.47 -0.97
CA LEU A 100 2.25 5.66 -0.53
C LEU A 100 2.10 6.95 0.29
N LEU A 101 1.04 7.71 0.03
CA LEU A 101 0.55 8.73 0.94
C LEU A 101 -0.55 8.12 1.81
N PHE A 102 -0.39 8.16 3.13
CA PHE A 102 -1.41 7.71 4.07
C PHE A 102 -2.08 8.88 4.79
N ASN A 103 -3.40 8.85 4.86
CA ASN A 103 -4.20 9.71 5.73
C ASN A 103 -4.37 9.03 7.09
N LEU A 104 -3.52 9.38 8.05
CA LEU A 104 -3.51 8.73 9.35
C LEU A 104 -4.76 9.07 10.17
N ASN A 105 -5.39 10.24 9.96
CA ASN A 105 -6.63 10.57 10.64
C ASN A 105 -7.74 9.58 10.24
N LYS A 106 -7.95 9.39 8.93
CA LYS A 106 -8.94 8.40 8.45
C LYS A 106 -8.62 6.96 8.89
N LEU A 107 -7.33 6.59 8.92
CA LEU A 107 -6.93 5.26 9.35
C LEU A 107 -7.11 5.02 10.85
N ARG A 108 -7.06 6.07 11.67
CA ARG A 108 -7.35 5.97 13.12
C ARG A 108 -8.84 5.79 13.41
N ASP A 109 -9.71 6.30 12.52
CA ASP A 109 -11.17 6.14 12.65
C ASP A 109 -11.63 4.71 12.38
N ILE A 110 -10.81 3.90 11.72
CA ILE A 110 -11.07 2.50 11.43
C ILE A 110 -10.08 1.60 12.19
N ASN A 111 -10.54 0.45 12.66
CA ASN A 111 -9.66 -0.53 13.29
C ASN A 111 -8.89 -1.31 12.21
N ILE A 112 -7.92 -0.62 11.57
CA ILE A 112 -7.15 -1.17 10.45
C ILE A 112 -6.40 -2.46 10.84
N GLU A 113 -5.92 -2.56 12.07
CA GLU A 113 -5.22 -3.75 12.55
C GLU A 113 -6.15 -4.98 12.52
N LYS A 114 -7.38 -4.82 13.01
CA LYS A 114 -8.34 -5.93 13.03
C LYS A 114 -8.70 -6.37 11.61
N GLU A 115 -9.05 -5.43 10.74
CA GLU A 115 -9.40 -5.72 9.34
C GLU A 115 -8.28 -6.49 8.63
N PHE A 116 -7.07 -6.04 8.83
CA PHE A 116 -5.87 -6.65 8.26
C PHE A 116 -5.61 -8.06 8.83
N VAL A 117 -5.66 -8.26 10.16
CA VAL A 117 -5.46 -9.58 10.78
C VAL A 117 -6.54 -10.57 10.31
N ASP A 118 -7.79 -10.15 10.29
CA ASP A 118 -8.92 -10.97 9.84
C ASP A 118 -8.75 -11.38 8.36
N LEU A 119 -8.36 -10.43 7.50
CA LEU A 119 -8.12 -10.69 6.09
C LEU A 119 -6.96 -11.67 5.86
N VAL A 120 -5.82 -11.46 6.52
CA VAL A 120 -4.66 -12.34 6.39
C VAL A 120 -4.98 -13.74 6.88
N ASN A 121 -5.69 -13.89 8.00
CA ASN A 121 -6.07 -15.20 8.51
C ASN A 121 -7.08 -15.92 7.60
N LYS A 122 -7.94 -15.17 6.88
CA LYS A 122 -8.95 -15.72 5.99
C LYS A 122 -8.39 -16.06 4.61
N ARG A 123 -7.51 -15.24 4.04
CA ARG A 123 -7.08 -15.30 2.64
C ARG A 123 -5.56 -15.26 2.43
N GLY A 124 -4.76 -15.17 3.48
CA GLY A 124 -3.32 -14.98 3.37
C GLY A 124 -2.60 -16.02 2.53
N SER A 125 -3.11 -17.27 2.48
CA SER A 125 -2.56 -18.31 1.60
C SER A 125 -2.64 -17.97 0.10
N CYS A 126 -3.50 -17.03 -0.31
CA CYS A 126 -3.65 -16.58 -1.70
C CYS A 126 -2.72 -15.42 -2.05
N PHE A 127 -2.12 -14.75 -1.05
CA PHE A 127 -1.34 -13.55 -1.24
C PHE A 127 0.05 -13.86 -1.77
N LYS A 128 0.46 -13.13 -2.81
CA LYS A 128 1.83 -13.12 -3.34
C LYS A 128 2.64 -11.94 -2.79
N TYR A 129 1.96 -10.82 -2.58
CA TYR A 129 2.51 -9.54 -2.11
C TYR A 129 1.75 -9.11 -0.85
N PRO A 130 2.04 -9.74 0.30
CA PRO A 130 1.11 -9.79 1.42
C PRO A 130 0.72 -8.43 2.00
N ASP A 131 1.65 -7.51 2.17
CA ASP A 131 1.36 -6.15 2.65
C ASP A 131 0.65 -5.31 1.60
N GLN A 132 1.05 -5.40 0.33
CA GLN A 132 0.42 -4.72 -0.79
C GLN A 132 -1.01 -5.25 -1.02
N ASP A 133 -1.19 -6.58 -1.01
CA ASP A 133 -2.50 -7.22 -1.16
C ASP A 133 -3.46 -6.77 -0.06
N VAL A 134 -2.98 -6.72 1.18
CA VAL A 134 -3.78 -6.27 2.33
C VAL A 134 -4.20 -4.81 2.18
N ILE A 135 -3.27 -3.90 1.85
CA ILE A 135 -3.57 -2.48 1.63
C ILE A 135 -4.68 -2.33 0.59
N ASN A 136 -4.52 -3.00 -0.56
CA ASN A 136 -5.46 -2.89 -1.67
C ASN A 136 -6.84 -3.46 -1.33
N VAL A 137 -6.91 -4.58 -0.61
CA VAL A 137 -8.20 -5.20 -0.27
C VAL A 137 -8.92 -4.45 0.85
N VAL A 138 -8.19 -4.05 1.90
CA VAL A 138 -8.79 -3.39 3.07
C VAL A 138 -9.21 -1.96 2.75
N MET A 139 -8.41 -1.25 1.94
CA MET A 139 -8.65 0.16 1.64
C MET A 139 -9.32 0.39 0.27
N ARG A 140 -9.76 -0.66 -0.43
CA ARG A 140 -10.22 -0.66 -1.83
C ARG A 140 -11.21 0.46 -2.19
N ASP A 141 -12.10 0.81 -1.26
CA ASP A 141 -13.16 1.81 -1.49
C ASP A 141 -12.68 3.24 -1.17
N SER A 142 -11.42 3.41 -0.77
CA SER A 142 -10.85 4.68 -0.34
C SER A 142 -9.38 4.84 -0.76
N ILE A 143 -9.08 4.43 -2.00
CA ILE A 143 -7.78 4.57 -2.66
C ILE A 143 -7.83 5.72 -3.66
N LYS A 144 -6.89 6.66 -3.57
CA LYS A 144 -6.61 7.63 -4.63
C LYS A 144 -5.49 7.09 -5.52
N VAL A 145 -5.78 6.98 -6.82
CA VAL A 145 -4.74 6.61 -7.80
C VAL A 145 -3.92 7.84 -8.15
N LEU A 146 -2.61 7.72 -8.04
CA LEU A 146 -1.64 8.77 -8.35
C LEU A 146 -1.05 8.61 -9.73
N PRO A 147 -0.61 9.72 -10.36
CA PRO A 147 0.16 9.70 -11.60
C PRO A 147 1.42 8.82 -11.49
N MET A 148 1.72 8.07 -12.55
CA MET A 148 2.85 7.13 -12.62
C MET A 148 4.22 7.78 -12.32
N LYS A 149 4.38 9.08 -12.57
CA LYS A 149 5.61 9.82 -12.27
C LYS A 149 6.06 9.73 -10.80
N TYR A 150 5.13 9.44 -9.87
CA TYR A 150 5.41 9.35 -8.45
C TYR A 150 5.90 7.98 -7.98
N ASN A 151 5.76 6.93 -8.81
CA ASN A 151 6.33 5.62 -8.51
C ASN A 151 6.49 4.80 -9.81
N VAL A 152 7.64 4.90 -10.44
CA VAL A 152 7.98 4.12 -11.63
C VAL A 152 8.59 2.80 -11.18
N VAL A 153 7.77 1.74 -11.15
CA VAL A 153 8.23 0.41 -10.75
C VAL A 153 9.10 -0.23 -11.83
N SER A 154 10.08 -1.04 -11.43
CA SER A 154 11.07 -1.63 -12.35
C SER A 154 10.45 -2.49 -13.46
N GLN A 155 9.27 -3.10 -13.21
CA GLN A 155 8.53 -3.84 -14.23
C GLN A 155 8.19 -2.99 -15.45
N CYS A 156 7.91 -1.69 -15.26
CA CYS A 156 7.61 -0.76 -16.35
C CYS A 156 8.79 -0.56 -17.31
N LEU A 157 10.02 -0.77 -16.85
CA LEU A 157 11.22 -0.65 -17.69
C LEU A 157 11.35 -1.79 -18.71
N GLY A 158 10.67 -2.93 -18.47
CA GLY A 158 10.65 -4.07 -19.37
C GLY A 158 9.48 -4.07 -20.37
N PHE A 159 8.56 -3.12 -20.26
CA PHE A 159 7.39 -3.06 -21.14
C PHE A 159 7.78 -2.65 -22.55
N LYS A 160 7.16 -3.32 -23.54
CA LYS A 160 7.10 -2.76 -24.89
C LYS A 160 6.22 -1.52 -24.88
N TYR A 161 6.42 -0.65 -25.87
CA TYR A 161 5.66 0.60 -25.94
C TYR A 161 4.14 0.40 -25.89
N GLU A 162 3.62 -0.64 -26.56
CA GLU A 162 2.19 -0.98 -26.57
C GLU A 162 1.70 -1.40 -25.19
N GLU A 163 2.47 -2.20 -24.46
CA GLU A 163 2.16 -2.63 -23.09
C GLU A 163 2.16 -1.44 -22.13
N TYR A 164 3.13 -0.55 -22.29
CA TYR A 164 3.21 0.70 -21.53
C TYR A 164 2.00 1.60 -21.78
N VAL A 165 1.56 1.73 -23.06
CA VAL A 165 0.38 2.52 -23.41
C VAL A 165 -0.89 1.93 -22.81
N ILE A 166 -1.03 0.61 -22.84
CA ILE A 166 -2.17 -0.10 -22.20
C ILE A 166 -2.16 0.18 -20.69
N TYR A 167 -1.03 0.01 -20.04
CA TYR A 167 -0.86 0.29 -18.62
C TYR A 167 -1.19 1.75 -18.28
N ARG A 168 -0.63 2.70 -19.04
CA ARG A 168 -0.91 4.13 -18.87
C ARG A 168 -2.38 4.47 -19.11
N ASN A 169 -3.05 3.82 -20.07
CA ASN A 169 -4.45 4.10 -20.40
C ASN A 169 -5.42 3.36 -19.46
N SER A 170 -5.06 2.21 -18.92
CA SER A 170 -5.82 1.57 -17.83
C SER A 170 -5.73 2.37 -16.53
N SER A 171 -4.72 3.22 -16.39
CA SER A 171 -4.56 4.19 -15.32
C SER A 171 -5.32 5.52 -15.56
N ASN A 172 -6.24 5.58 -16.52
CA ASN A 172 -7.12 6.74 -16.75
C ASN A 172 -8.15 6.96 -15.63
N TYR A 173 -7.72 6.90 -14.39
CA TYR A 173 -8.33 7.57 -13.25
C TYR A 173 -7.61 8.93 -13.07
N TYR A 174 -7.81 9.81 -14.05
CA TYR A 174 -7.49 11.23 -13.91
C TYR A 174 -8.75 11.99 -13.49
#